data_b87a0b52dd18cfd0c0f798e5ffe08d10
#
_entry.id   b87a0b52dd18cfd0c0f798e5ffe08d10
#
_cell.length_a   1.000
_cell.length_b   1.000
_cell.length_c   1.000
_cell.angle_alpha   90.00
_cell.angle_beta   90.00
_cell.angle_gamma   90.00
#
_symmetry.space_group_name_H-M   'P 1'
#
loop_
_entity.id
_entity.type
_entity.pdbx_description
1 polymer ?
#
loop_
_entity_poly.entity_id
_entity_poly.type
_entity_poly.pdbx_seq_one_letter_code
_entity_poly.pdbx_strand_id
1 'polypeptide(L)'
;MHPGKGETMLVNETDKLYPSAKTLVRDHVASRLHAKDASLYEFDEAACECAGDFMGWTDLATNPPTSPAEIQAFAREVIAEGFKTVLLIGQGGSTQAPMTITKYNKIDKNALDFKTLDSVSPVRVRTILAGIDPLTTLVLVSSKSGGTIEMRSVLDAVIAYFSEKIDERRIPSHLVAITDPGTKLEERAQTEGWRACFTGEPMVGGRFSALSVFGLVPAALVGIDLESFLARAQEAEAVCSEDAVDNPAIALASFLFDNYTAGRDKFCFLTQKRGRVLGLWIEQLVAESLGKNGLGILPNIEVDTLLLTQDPKDRCVITYQTKNTLWDERKNFDMSLAYLDDAIPRMSFRIENVIELAEHFVMWEYATAMCGYLMKVCPFDQPDVASTKAAALKILAEGQPEPDFKEDFIGKVNMGEAEATMAPCVRADNLMDALRNLLESIKPGDYFAIDAFLPFDGEGRREALETIRHGVAEKMGVPSCLEIGPRYLHSTGQLQKGGPNNGVFLLISADELKDIPLSHVEPASLGALAKAQAAADLSILIDRGRRCMHLHLPDNTGVTLRALGDAVNRVLFEIEAQRAAEKETTENKE
;
A
#
# COMPACT_ATOMS: atom_id res chain seq x y z
N MET A 1 2.72 43.58 3.20
CA MET A 1 2.18 42.97 1.98
C MET A 1 1.75 41.58 2.40
N HIS A 2 0.46 41.30 2.46
CA HIS A 2 -0.02 39.94 2.73
C HIS A 2 0.43 39.05 1.56
N PRO A 3 0.99 37.85 1.81
CA PRO A 3 1.21 36.89 0.74
C PRO A 3 -0.16 36.52 0.17
N GLY A 4 -0.25 36.49 -1.15
CA GLY A 4 -1.47 36.21 -1.89
C GLY A 4 -2.07 34.86 -1.44
N LYS A 5 -3.40 34.81 -1.42
CA LYS A 5 -4.17 33.57 -1.24
C LYS A 5 -3.58 32.50 -2.15
N GLY A 6 -3.04 31.44 -1.55
CA GLY A 6 -2.45 30.33 -2.31
C GLY A 6 -3.45 29.80 -3.32
N GLU A 7 -2.97 29.49 -4.52
CA GLU A 7 -3.76 28.76 -5.50
C GLU A 7 -4.23 27.47 -4.81
N THR A 8 -5.53 27.24 -4.81
CA THR A 8 -6.19 26.14 -4.12
C THR A 8 -5.63 24.79 -4.57
N MET A 9 -5.38 23.86 -3.62
CA MET A 9 -5.03 22.45 -3.87
C MET A 9 -5.91 21.77 -4.92
N LEU A 10 -7.18 22.16 -4.97
CA LEU A 10 -8.19 21.65 -5.90
C LEU A 10 -8.15 22.43 -7.22
N VAL A 11 -7.86 21.72 -8.32
CA VAL A 11 -7.74 22.32 -9.67
C VAL A 11 -9.05 22.39 -10.42
N ASN A 12 -10.14 21.73 -9.97
CA ASN A 12 -11.42 21.73 -10.70
C ASN A 12 -12.66 21.79 -9.83
N GLU A 13 -13.53 22.73 -10.27
CA GLU A 13 -14.99 22.65 -10.34
C GLU A 13 -15.71 21.95 -9.18
N THR A 14 -15.48 22.39 -7.97
CA THR A 14 -16.37 22.03 -6.88
C THR A 14 -17.37 23.12 -6.58
N ASP A 15 -18.05 23.64 -7.59
CA ASP A 15 -19.35 24.30 -7.41
C ASP A 15 -20.44 23.29 -6.97
N LYS A 16 -20.13 21.99 -6.98
CA LYS A 16 -21.00 20.94 -6.44
C LYS A 16 -20.67 20.70 -4.98
N LEU A 17 -21.38 21.37 -4.10
CA LEU A 17 -21.42 21.02 -2.70
C LEU A 17 -22.00 19.61 -2.53
N TYR A 18 -21.18 18.65 -2.16
CA TYR A 18 -21.61 17.29 -1.86
C TYR A 18 -22.56 17.28 -0.65
N PRO A 19 -23.66 16.50 -0.68
CA PRO A 19 -24.65 16.51 0.39
C PRO A 19 -24.07 16.21 1.79
N SER A 20 -23.13 15.28 1.90
CA SER A 20 -22.49 14.90 3.16
C SER A 20 -21.58 15.99 3.75
N ALA A 21 -21.09 16.95 2.94
CA ALA A 21 -20.33 18.09 3.44
C ALA A 21 -21.13 18.92 4.48
N LYS A 22 -22.43 19.09 4.24
CA LYS A 22 -23.31 19.78 5.20
C LYS A 22 -23.43 19.03 6.53
N THR A 23 -23.39 17.70 6.51
CA THR A 23 -23.38 16.87 7.71
C THR A 23 -22.10 17.05 8.48
N LEU A 24 -20.94 16.99 7.81
CA LEU A 24 -19.63 17.18 8.45
C LEU A 24 -19.50 18.56 9.12
N VAL A 25 -19.94 19.61 8.42
CA VAL A 25 -19.93 20.99 8.96
C VAL A 25 -20.92 21.15 10.13
N ARG A 26 -22.15 20.67 9.99
CA ARG A 26 -23.19 20.75 11.04
C ARG A 26 -22.75 20.03 12.33
N ASP A 27 -22.12 18.87 12.19
CA ASP A 27 -21.73 18.02 13.30
C ASP A 27 -20.32 18.40 13.85
N HIS A 28 -19.73 19.47 13.32
CA HIS A 28 -18.41 19.99 13.71
C HIS A 28 -17.30 18.94 13.64
N VAL A 29 -17.31 18.10 12.62
CA VAL A 29 -16.43 16.93 12.56
C VAL A 29 -14.96 17.33 12.42
N ALA A 30 -14.65 18.38 11.64
CA ALA A 30 -13.27 18.82 11.42
C ALA A 30 -12.63 19.36 12.71
N SER A 31 -13.29 20.29 13.38
CA SER A 31 -12.78 20.86 14.62
C SER A 31 -12.74 19.86 15.77
N ARG A 32 -13.71 18.94 15.85
CA ARG A 32 -13.73 17.86 16.84
C ARG A 32 -12.62 16.84 16.62
N LEU A 33 -12.28 16.49 15.36
CA LEU A 33 -11.12 15.67 15.04
C LEU A 33 -9.83 16.34 15.53
N HIS A 34 -9.66 17.62 15.22
CA HIS A 34 -8.48 18.38 15.66
C HIS A 34 -8.39 18.45 17.20
N ALA A 35 -9.53 18.57 17.87
CA ALA A 35 -9.62 18.53 19.33
C ALA A 35 -9.44 17.11 19.92
N LYS A 36 -9.22 16.09 19.08
CA LYS A 36 -9.07 14.67 19.49
C LYS A 36 -10.29 14.14 20.24
N ASP A 37 -11.49 14.59 19.84
CA ASP A 37 -12.76 14.19 20.46
C ASP A 37 -13.19 12.80 19.99
N ALA A 38 -12.86 11.77 20.77
CA ALA A 38 -13.17 10.37 20.48
C ALA A 38 -14.68 10.10 20.37
N SER A 39 -15.54 10.93 20.99
CA SER A 39 -16.98 10.76 20.92
C SER A 39 -17.57 10.95 19.51
N LEU A 40 -16.79 11.41 18.54
CA LEU A 40 -17.13 11.33 17.12
C LEU A 40 -17.47 9.90 16.68
N TYR A 41 -16.87 8.90 17.32
CA TYR A 41 -16.99 7.48 16.98
C TYR A 41 -17.81 6.70 18.01
N GLU A 42 -18.65 7.36 18.83
CA GLU A 42 -19.49 6.76 19.87
C GLU A 42 -20.62 5.84 19.35
N PHE A 43 -20.73 5.68 18.02
CA PHE A 43 -21.65 4.71 17.42
C PHE A 43 -21.26 3.26 17.75
N ASP A 44 -20.06 3.02 18.24
CA ASP A 44 -19.53 1.75 18.74
C ASP A 44 -18.53 2.02 19.88
N GLU A 45 -18.62 1.30 21.01
CA GLU A 45 -17.78 1.53 22.18
C GLU A 45 -16.30 1.27 21.87
N ALA A 46 -15.99 0.18 21.15
CA ALA A 46 -14.63 -0.14 20.75
C ALA A 46 -14.07 0.88 19.74
N ALA A 47 -14.91 1.43 18.84
CA ALA A 47 -14.52 2.48 17.93
C ALA A 47 -14.17 3.78 18.66
N CYS A 48 -14.93 4.14 19.69
CA CYS A 48 -14.67 5.31 20.52
C CYS A 48 -13.38 5.16 21.34
N GLU A 49 -13.17 4.00 21.97
CA GLU A 49 -11.94 3.69 22.70
C GLU A 49 -10.71 3.77 21.77
N CYS A 50 -10.77 3.11 20.62
CA CYS A 50 -9.72 3.15 19.62
C CYS A 50 -9.43 4.57 19.11
N ALA A 51 -10.46 5.39 18.89
CA ALA A 51 -10.28 6.78 18.49
C ALA A 51 -9.55 7.59 19.59
N GLY A 52 -9.88 7.35 20.86
CA GLY A 52 -9.17 7.97 21.98
C GLY A 52 -7.67 7.68 22.00
N ASP A 53 -7.29 6.46 21.57
CA ASP A 53 -5.90 6.03 21.55
C ASP A 53 -5.11 6.50 20.32
N PHE A 54 -5.76 6.85 19.20
CA PHE A 54 -5.06 7.01 17.92
C PHE A 54 -5.32 8.32 17.16
N MET A 55 -5.78 9.37 17.81
CA MET A 55 -5.95 10.70 17.18
C MET A 55 -4.76 11.66 17.37
N GLY A 56 -3.59 11.17 17.77
CA GLY A 56 -2.38 12.00 17.96
C GLY A 56 -1.80 12.60 16.68
N TRP A 57 -2.26 12.15 15.51
CA TRP A 57 -1.79 12.61 14.20
C TRP A 57 -2.33 14.00 13.80
N THR A 58 -3.41 14.47 14.40
CA THR A 58 -4.17 15.65 13.96
C THR A 58 -3.44 16.99 14.08
N ASP A 59 -2.36 17.03 14.84
CA ASP A 59 -1.56 18.25 15.11
C ASP A 59 -0.04 18.00 15.11
N LEU A 60 0.43 16.95 14.42
CA LEU A 60 1.85 16.58 14.39
C LEU A 60 2.76 17.67 13.81
N ALA A 61 2.29 18.45 12.85
CA ALA A 61 3.09 19.53 12.29
C ALA A 61 3.17 20.73 13.24
N THR A 62 2.09 21.01 13.97
CA THR A 62 2.04 22.11 14.95
C THR A 62 2.75 21.72 16.24
N ASN A 63 2.64 20.48 16.69
CA ASN A 63 3.19 19.97 17.95
C ASN A 63 4.06 18.71 17.70
N PRO A 64 5.17 18.81 16.94
CA PRO A 64 5.99 17.64 16.65
C PRO A 64 6.66 17.11 17.94
N PRO A 65 6.51 15.82 18.27
CA PRO A 65 7.08 15.25 19.51
C PRO A 65 8.60 15.22 19.50
N THR A 66 9.22 15.11 18.34
CA THR A 66 10.68 15.21 18.15
C THR A 66 11.01 16.51 17.42
N SER A 67 12.00 17.25 17.90
CA SER A 67 12.41 18.52 17.31
C SER A 67 12.86 18.34 15.86
N PRO A 68 12.24 19.03 14.89
CA PRO A 68 12.69 19.01 13.50
C PRO A 68 14.15 19.44 13.33
N ALA A 69 14.62 20.36 14.18
CA ALA A 69 15.99 20.84 14.18
C ALA A 69 16.98 19.74 14.60
N GLU A 70 16.62 18.86 15.56
CA GLU A 70 17.42 17.71 15.96
C GLU A 70 17.52 16.68 14.83
N ILE A 71 16.40 16.36 14.18
CA ILE A 71 16.38 15.45 13.02
C ILE A 71 17.26 16.02 11.90
N GLN A 72 17.15 17.33 11.64
CA GLN A 72 17.94 17.99 10.59
C GLN A 72 19.44 18.03 10.95
N ALA A 73 19.78 18.19 12.24
CA ALA A 73 21.17 18.14 12.72
C ALA A 73 21.76 16.73 12.53
N PHE A 74 21.02 15.68 12.90
CA PHE A 74 21.41 14.29 12.67
C PHE A 74 21.66 14.02 11.19
N ALA A 75 20.78 14.45 10.29
CA ALA A 75 20.96 14.26 8.84
C ALA A 75 22.24 14.94 8.33
N ARG A 76 22.55 16.16 8.79
CA ARG A 76 23.79 16.87 8.44
C ARG A 76 25.04 16.11 8.93
N GLU A 77 25.00 15.57 10.15
CA GLU A 77 26.10 14.77 10.71
C GLU A 77 26.37 13.52 9.84
N VAL A 78 25.33 12.74 9.53
CA VAL A 78 25.42 11.56 8.67
C VAL A 78 26.03 11.89 7.31
N ILE A 79 25.60 12.97 6.67
CA ILE A 79 26.14 13.42 5.37
C ILE A 79 27.60 13.85 5.52
N ALA A 80 27.96 14.58 6.57
CA ALA A 80 29.33 15.07 6.81
C ALA A 80 30.31 13.93 7.09
N GLU A 81 29.86 12.82 7.69
CA GLU A 81 30.67 11.61 7.90
C GLU A 81 30.89 10.78 6.61
N GLY A 82 30.26 11.13 5.52
CA GLY A 82 30.49 10.53 4.20
C GLY A 82 29.60 9.33 3.89
N PHE A 83 28.49 9.14 4.61
CA PHE A 83 27.44 8.23 4.18
C PHE A 83 26.88 8.68 2.82
N LYS A 84 26.50 7.71 1.98
CA LYS A 84 26.01 7.96 0.61
C LYS A 84 24.65 7.36 0.34
N THR A 85 24.30 6.30 1.10
CA THR A 85 23.07 5.54 0.90
C THR A 85 22.31 5.42 2.20
N VAL A 86 21.00 5.55 2.13
CA VAL A 86 20.06 5.16 3.20
C VAL A 86 19.32 3.91 2.73
N LEU A 87 19.37 2.86 3.54
CA LEU A 87 18.56 1.66 3.36
C LEU A 87 17.47 1.63 4.43
N LEU A 88 16.23 1.84 4.04
CA LEU A 88 15.05 1.74 4.92
C LEU A 88 14.52 0.30 4.92
N ILE A 89 14.42 -0.30 6.10
CA ILE A 89 13.78 -1.60 6.33
C ILE A 89 12.48 -1.35 7.11
N GLY A 90 11.35 -1.79 6.61
CA GLY A 90 10.06 -1.62 7.27
C GLY A 90 8.89 -2.11 6.43
N GLN A 91 7.68 -1.95 6.96
CA GLN A 91 6.43 -2.33 6.30
C GLN A 91 5.36 -1.25 6.49
N GLY A 92 4.41 -1.15 5.54
CA GLY A 92 3.25 -0.27 5.65
C GLY A 92 3.62 1.19 5.89
N GLY A 93 3.04 1.82 6.92
CA GLY A 93 3.28 3.22 7.27
C GLY A 93 4.75 3.58 7.50
N SER A 94 5.57 2.62 7.94
CA SER A 94 7.03 2.82 8.09
C SER A 94 7.76 3.00 6.76
N THR A 95 7.15 2.71 5.61
CA THR A 95 7.79 2.78 4.29
C THR A 95 7.03 3.59 3.27
N GLN A 96 5.69 3.62 3.30
CA GLN A 96 4.89 4.25 2.24
C GLN A 96 5.06 5.77 2.18
N ALA A 97 4.96 6.48 3.33
CA ALA A 97 5.20 7.91 3.38
C ALA A 97 6.66 8.27 3.05
N PRO A 98 7.70 7.63 3.64
CA PRO A 98 9.10 7.80 3.22
C PRO A 98 9.33 7.61 1.73
N MET A 99 8.81 6.54 1.13
CA MET A 99 8.93 6.30 -0.32
C MET A 99 8.29 7.42 -1.13
N THR A 100 7.12 7.91 -0.70
CA THR A 100 6.43 9.01 -1.37
C THR A 100 7.29 10.27 -1.34
N ILE A 101 7.75 10.70 -0.17
CA ILE A 101 8.58 11.89 0.00
C ILE A 101 9.86 11.79 -0.84
N THR A 102 10.58 10.67 -0.73
CA THR A 102 11.87 10.50 -1.41
C THR A 102 11.75 10.46 -2.93
N LYS A 103 10.65 9.90 -3.48
CA LYS A 103 10.42 9.86 -4.94
C LYS A 103 9.94 11.19 -5.51
N TYR A 104 9.24 12.02 -4.74
CA TYR A 104 8.86 13.37 -5.15
C TYR A 104 10.02 14.38 -5.06
N ASN A 105 11.03 14.09 -4.22
CA ASN A 105 12.19 14.95 -4.11
C ASN A 105 12.99 14.95 -5.43
N LYS A 106 13.43 16.12 -5.87
CA LYS A 106 14.47 16.21 -6.90
C LYS A 106 15.78 15.77 -6.25
N ILE A 107 16.50 14.87 -6.91
CA ILE A 107 17.82 14.44 -6.44
C ILE A 107 18.70 15.69 -6.30
N ASP A 108 18.89 16.15 -5.07
CA ASP A 108 19.98 17.06 -4.73
C ASP A 108 21.27 16.24 -4.83
N LYS A 109 22.31 16.83 -5.39
CA LYS A 109 23.62 16.17 -5.53
C LYS A 109 24.26 15.80 -4.17
N ASN A 110 23.78 16.42 -3.10
CA ASN A 110 24.21 16.19 -1.72
C ASN A 110 23.27 15.25 -0.95
N ALA A 111 22.11 14.89 -1.52
CA ALA A 111 21.17 13.97 -0.90
C ALA A 111 21.70 12.54 -0.95
N LEU A 112 21.40 11.76 0.11
CA LEU A 112 21.73 10.35 0.14
C LEU A 112 20.83 9.58 -0.85
N ASP A 113 21.39 8.55 -1.52
CA ASP A 113 20.62 7.62 -2.33
C ASP A 113 19.68 6.81 -1.39
N PHE A 114 18.39 6.76 -1.71
CA PHE A 114 17.39 6.13 -0.85
C PHE A 114 16.90 4.82 -1.44
N LYS A 115 17.05 3.75 -0.68
CA LYS A 115 16.60 2.41 -1.02
C LYS A 115 15.67 1.88 0.06
N THR A 116 14.67 1.09 -0.33
CA THR A 116 13.68 0.52 0.58
C THR A 116 13.65 -1.01 0.45
N LEU A 117 13.65 -1.69 1.58
CA LEU A 117 13.38 -3.11 1.74
C LEU A 117 12.07 -3.28 2.52
N ASP A 118 10.97 -3.38 1.78
CA ASP A 118 9.62 -3.66 2.22
C ASP A 118 9.12 -5.03 1.73
N SER A 119 10.04 -5.92 1.43
CA SER A 119 9.79 -7.25 0.87
C SER A 119 10.67 -8.29 1.55
N VAL A 120 10.14 -9.48 1.73
CA VAL A 120 10.89 -10.66 2.20
C VAL A 120 11.37 -11.54 1.04
N SER A 121 11.18 -11.13 -0.21
CA SER A 121 11.70 -11.87 -1.36
C SER A 121 13.22 -11.93 -1.35
N PRO A 122 13.84 -13.14 -1.32
CA PRO A 122 15.29 -13.31 -1.34
C PRO A 122 15.95 -12.67 -2.57
N VAL A 123 15.29 -12.67 -3.72
CA VAL A 123 15.77 -12.01 -4.94
C VAL A 123 15.84 -10.50 -4.73
N ARG A 124 14.78 -9.89 -4.19
CA ARG A 124 14.72 -8.45 -3.91
C ARG A 124 15.78 -8.03 -2.90
N VAL A 125 15.90 -8.76 -1.79
CA VAL A 125 16.90 -8.48 -0.75
C VAL A 125 18.31 -8.55 -1.33
N ARG A 126 18.66 -9.62 -2.05
CA ARG A 126 19.98 -9.73 -2.71
C ARG A 126 20.24 -8.62 -3.72
N THR A 127 19.26 -8.27 -4.53
CA THR A 127 19.39 -7.20 -5.53
C THR A 127 19.72 -5.86 -4.87
N ILE A 128 19.00 -5.50 -3.81
CA ILE A 128 19.25 -4.26 -3.08
C ILE A 128 20.61 -4.29 -2.40
N LEU A 129 20.95 -5.39 -1.69
CA LEU A 129 22.22 -5.53 -0.98
C LEU A 129 23.42 -5.50 -1.94
N ALA A 130 23.34 -6.13 -3.10
CA ALA A 130 24.39 -6.06 -4.11
C ALA A 130 24.59 -4.65 -4.70
N GLY A 131 23.58 -3.80 -4.62
CA GLY A 131 23.61 -2.42 -5.13
C GLY A 131 24.00 -1.37 -4.09
N ILE A 132 24.47 -1.75 -2.90
CA ILE A 132 24.92 -0.84 -1.84
C ILE A 132 26.34 -1.17 -1.38
N ASP A 133 27.03 -0.14 -0.87
CA ASP A 133 28.31 -0.29 -0.19
C ASP A 133 28.09 -0.20 1.34
N PRO A 134 28.27 -1.29 2.11
CA PRO A 134 28.07 -1.27 3.56
C PRO A 134 28.90 -0.19 4.29
N LEU A 135 30.08 0.16 3.79
CA LEU A 135 30.94 1.19 4.40
C LEU A 135 30.31 2.59 4.40
N THR A 136 29.42 2.86 3.45
CA THR A 136 28.79 4.17 3.25
C THR A 136 27.27 4.11 3.28
N THR A 137 26.70 3.02 3.79
CA THR A 137 25.25 2.84 3.91
C THR A 137 24.79 2.98 5.35
N LEU A 138 23.81 3.85 5.59
CA LEU A 138 23.05 3.94 6.84
C LEU A 138 21.79 3.10 6.71
N VAL A 139 21.48 2.28 7.70
CA VAL A 139 20.28 1.42 7.73
C VAL A 139 19.27 1.99 8.70
N LEU A 140 18.11 2.40 8.22
CA LEU A 140 16.96 2.76 9.05
C LEU A 140 16.10 1.52 9.27
N VAL A 141 15.99 1.09 10.51
CA VAL A 141 15.15 -0.05 10.93
C VAL A 141 13.87 0.53 11.52
N SER A 142 12.79 0.46 10.76
CA SER A 142 11.56 1.17 11.04
C SER A 142 10.40 0.23 11.32
N SER A 143 9.89 0.26 12.55
CA SER A 143 8.72 -0.52 12.97
C SER A 143 8.07 0.10 14.20
N LYS A 144 6.82 0.53 14.08
CA LYS A 144 6.07 1.13 15.20
C LYS A 144 6.03 0.20 16.42
N SER A 145 5.63 -1.06 16.25
CA SER A 145 5.54 -2.05 17.33
C SER A 145 6.90 -2.66 17.73
N GLY A 146 7.96 -2.39 16.96
CA GLY A 146 9.27 -2.99 17.16
C GLY A 146 9.35 -4.51 16.96
N GLY A 147 8.23 -5.17 16.62
CA GLY A 147 8.10 -6.63 16.57
C GLY A 147 7.75 -7.22 15.19
N THR A 148 7.66 -6.41 14.15
CA THR A 148 7.30 -6.85 12.78
C THR A 148 8.25 -7.94 12.30
N ILE A 149 7.72 -9.13 11.99
CA ILE A 149 8.52 -10.31 11.64
C ILE A 149 9.32 -10.10 10.35
N GLU A 150 8.73 -9.45 9.35
CA GLU A 150 9.40 -9.13 8.08
C GLU A 150 10.60 -8.22 8.29
N MET A 151 10.42 -7.15 9.07
CA MET A 151 11.50 -6.23 9.40
C MET A 151 12.65 -6.95 10.13
N ARG A 152 12.33 -7.78 11.13
CA ARG A 152 13.33 -8.55 11.90
C ARG A 152 14.10 -9.53 11.01
N SER A 153 13.38 -10.23 10.14
CA SER A 153 13.97 -11.21 9.21
C SER A 153 14.89 -10.54 8.17
N VAL A 154 14.44 -9.42 7.61
CA VAL A 154 15.26 -8.64 6.65
C VAL A 154 16.47 -8.02 7.35
N LEU A 155 16.32 -7.51 8.58
CA LEU A 155 17.43 -6.98 9.36
C LEU A 155 18.50 -8.05 9.63
N ASP A 156 18.11 -9.28 9.97
CA ASP A 156 19.05 -10.40 10.15
C ASP A 156 19.87 -10.65 8.87
N ALA A 157 19.21 -10.69 7.72
CA ALA A 157 19.88 -10.83 6.42
C ALA A 157 20.82 -9.66 6.09
N VAL A 158 20.44 -8.42 6.44
CA VAL A 158 21.27 -7.22 6.25
C VAL A 158 22.49 -7.24 7.14
N ILE A 159 22.33 -7.60 8.42
CA ILE A 159 23.45 -7.73 9.36
C ILE A 159 24.43 -8.81 8.89
N ALA A 160 23.94 -9.98 8.46
CA ALA A 160 24.76 -11.03 7.91
C ALA A 160 25.58 -10.56 6.68
N TYR A 161 24.96 -9.82 5.76
CA TYR A 161 25.67 -9.23 4.61
C TYR A 161 26.70 -8.18 5.03
N PHE A 162 26.40 -7.35 6.03
CA PHE A 162 27.33 -6.33 6.53
C PHE A 162 28.54 -6.96 7.22
N SER A 163 28.36 -8.03 8.01
CA SER A 163 29.44 -8.72 8.72
C SER A 163 30.47 -9.38 7.78
N GLU A 164 30.07 -9.66 6.52
CA GLU A 164 31.02 -10.11 5.49
C GLU A 164 31.93 -8.98 4.96
N LYS A 165 31.59 -7.73 5.15
CA LYS A 165 32.20 -6.55 4.49
C LYS A 165 32.85 -5.57 5.44
N ILE A 166 32.33 -5.45 6.67
CA ILE A 166 32.82 -4.53 7.70
C ILE A 166 33.00 -5.26 9.04
N ASP A 167 33.83 -4.72 9.91
CA ASP A 167 34.01 -5.24 11.27
C ASP A 167 32.70 -5.21 12.03
N GLU A 168 32.27 -6.32 12.60
CA GLU A 168 30.99 -6.46 13.33
C GLU A 168 30.81 -5.40 14.41
N ARG A 169 31.88 -4.96 15.07
CA ARG A 169 31.86 -3.89 16.09
C ARG A 169 31.45 -2.53 15.53
N ARG A 170 31.54 -2.35 14.21
CA ARG A 170 31.12 -1.13 13.52
C ARG A 170 29.69 -1.17 13.03
N ILE A 171 29.07 -2.34 12.93
CA ILE A 171 27.69 -2.48 12.43
C ILE A 171 26.71 -1.59 13.21
N PRO A 172 26.73 -1.53 14.55
CA PRO A 172 25.82 -0.67 15.31
C PRO A 172 25.88 0.82 14.91
N SER A 173 27.05 1.32 14.50
CA SER A 173 27.20 2.71 14.04
C SER A 173 26.54 3.01 12.69
N HIS A 174 26.13 1.98 11.96
CA HIS A 174 25.39 2.06 10.70
C HIS A 174 23.86 1.88 10.89
N LEU A 175 23.40 1.52 12.11
CA LEU A 175 22.01 1.21 12.39
C LEU A 175 21.33 2.38 13.12
N VAL A 176 20.10 2.69 12.69
CA VAL A 176 19.22 3.67 13.33
C VAL A 176 17.85 3.03 13.51
N ALA A 177 17.32 3.06 14.73
CA ALA A 177 15.96 2.62 15.01
C ALA A 177 14.97 3.76 14.84
N ILE A 178 13.80 3.46 14.27
CA ILE A 178 12.62 4.32 14.27
C ILE A 178 11.47 3.46 14.79
N THR A 179 10.97 3.75 16.00
CA THR A 179 9.99 2.88 16.67
C THR A 179 9.21 3.67 17.73
N ASP A 180 8.18 3.07 18.30
CA ASP A 180 7.52 3.67 19.47
C ASP A 180 8.36 3.45 20.75
N PRO A 181 8.18 4.28 21.77
CA PRO A 181 8.87 4.09 23.04
C PRO A 181 8.45 2.79 23.73
N GLY A 182 9.38 2.16 24.47
CA GLY A 182 9.15 0.92 25.21
C GLY A 182 9.12 -0.35 24.36
N THR A 183 9.46 -0.27 23.08
CA THR A 183 9.47 -1.45 22.19
C THR A 183 10.77 -2.25 22.31
N LYS A 184 10.70 -3.54 21.90
CA LYS A 184 11.89 -4.40 21.81
C LYS A 184 12.95 -3.87 20.82
N LEU A 185 12.53 -3.08 19.82
CA LEU A 185 13.46 -2.48 18.88
C LEU A 185 14.23 -1.31 19.53
N GLU A 186 13.57 -0.51 20.34
CA GLU A 186 14.23 0.53 21.14
C GLU A 186 15.23 -0.09 22.12
N GLU A 187 14.80 -1.10 22.91
CA GLU A 187 15.66 -1.82 23.85
C GLU A 187 16.90 -2.41 23.14
N ARG A 188 16.71 -3.02 21.99
CA ARG A 188 17.78 -3.57 21.17
C ARG A 188 18.74 -2.49 20.71
N ALA A 189 18.23 -1.38 20.20
CA ALA A 189 19.06 -0.26 19.72
C ALA A 189 19.92 0.33 20.86
N GLN A 190 19.36 0.46 22.05
CA GLN A 190 20.07 0.95 23.24
C GLN A 190 21.13 -0.06 23.72
N THR A 191 20.76 -1.35 23.83
CA THR A 191 21.64 -2.40 24.35
C THR A 191 22.81 -2.69 23.42
N GLU A 192 22.57 -2.72 22.11
CA GLU A 192 23.60 -2.95 21.09
C GLU A 192 24.38 -1.68 20.70
N GLY A 193 24.05 -0.51 21.26
CA GLY A 193 24.71 0.75 20.99
C GLY A 193 24.56 1.24 19.55
N TRP A 194 23.35 1.18 19.00
CA TRP A 194 23.08 1.70 17.67
C TRP A 194 23.31 3.21 17.60
N ARG A 195 23.59 3.71 16.38
CA ARG A 195 23.91 5.14 16.15
C ARG A 195 22.88 6.10 16.72
N ALA A 196 21.59 5.81 16.52
CA ALA A 196 20.48 6.61 17.04
C ALA A 196 19.21 5.76 17.18
N CYS A 197 18.28 6.24 18.00
CA CYS A 197 16.93 5.76 18.10
C CYS A 197 15.98 6.95 18.13
N PHE A 198 15.09 7.03 17.14
CA PHE A 198 14.03 8.04 17.09
C PHE A 198 12.72 7.39 17.51
N THR A 199 12.12 7.91 18.57
CA THR A 199 10.86 7.40 19.10
C THR A 199 9.68 8.17 18.54
N GLY A 200 8.68 7.42 18.04
CA GLY A 200 7.42 7.94 17.55
C GLY A 200 6.45 8.32 18.67
N GLU A 201 5.26 8.75 18.27
CA GLU A 201 4.15 9.04 19.15
C GLU A 201 3.21 7.83 19.23
N PRO A 202 3.00 7.20 20.41
CA PRO A 202 2.13 6.04 20.55
C PRO A 202 0.69 6.26 20.07
N MET A 203 0.17 7.48 20.24
CA MET A 203 -1.17 7.86 19.81
C MET A 203 -1.30 8.09 18.29
N VAL A 204 -0.30 7.77 17.50
CA VAL A 204 -0.31 7.91 16.02
C VAL A 204 -0.28 6.56 15.38
N GLY A 205 -1.34 6.17 14.67
CA GLY A 205 -1.39 4.94 13.87
C GLY A 205 -0.35 4.93 12.73
N GLY A 206 0.15 3.74 12.33
CA GLY A 206 1.21 3.64 11.30
C GLY A 206 0.88 4.36 9.99
N ARG A 207 -0.34 4.22 9.47
CA ARG A 207 -0.77 4.86 8.22
C ARG A 207 -1.01 6.37 8.32
N PHE A 208 -1.12 6.90 9.57
CA PHE A 208 -1.24 8.32 9.89
C PHE A 208 0.09 8.94 10.35
N SER A 209 1.22 8.26 10.14
CA SER A 209 2.52 8.67 10.68
C SER A 209 3.41 9.44 9.69
N ALA A 210 2.86 9.92 8.58
CA ALA A 210 3.63 10.60 7.53
C ALA A 210 4.41 11.81 8.03
N LEU A 211 3.86 12.58 8.97
CA LEU A 211 4.47 13.77 9.57
C LEU A 211 5.12 13.51 10.95
N SER A 212 5.31 12.25 11.32
CA SER A 212 6.07 11.83 12.50
C SER A 212 7.53 11.51 12.15
N VAL A 213 8.32 11.05 13.13
CA VAL A 213 9.70 10.57 12.91
C VAL A 213 9.80 9.50 11.82
N PHE A 214 8.74 8.72 11.58
CA PHE A 214 8.69 7.71 10.54
C PHE A 214 8.82 8.30 9.14
N GLY A 215 8.26 9.48 8.89
CA GLY A 215 8.42 10.21 7.62
C GLY A 215 9.53 11.26 7.65
N LEU A 216 9.70 11.99 8.78
CA LEU A 216 10.60 13.13 8.86
C LEU A 216 12.09 12.75 8.88
N VAL A 217 12.48 11.64 9.56
CA VAL A 217 13.89 11.19 9.58
C VAL A 217 14.35 10.80 8.18
N PRO A 218 13.64 9.95 7.41
CA PRO A 218 13.95 9.70 6.00
C PRO A 218 13.97 10.97 5.14
N ALA A 219 13.00 11.89 5.34
CA ALA A 219 12.92 13.14 4.60
C ALA A 219 14.17 14.01 4.76
N ALA A 220 14.63 14.20 6.01
CA ALA A 220 15.84 14.97 6.28
C ALA A 220 17.09 14.36 5.64
N LEU A 221 17.24 13.04 5.70
CA LEU A 221 18.39 12.32 5.12
C LEU A 221 18.46 12.44 3.58
N VAL A 222 17.33 12.65 2.91
CA VAL A 222 17.31 12.93 1.46
C VAL A 222 17.28 14.42 1.14
N GLY A 223 17.57 15.28 2.13
CA GLY A 223 17.79 16.72 1.92
C GLY A 223 16.52 17.58 1.88
N ILE A 224 15.39 17.06 2.41
CA ILE A 224 14.18 17.89 2.58
C ILE A 224 14.41 18.87 3.73
N ASP A 225 14.11 20.14 3.50
CA ASP A 225 14.02 21.15 4.54
C ASP A 225 12.76 20.93 5.39
N LEU A 226 12.95 20.37 6.59
CA LEU A 226 11.84 20.03 7.48
C LEU A 226 11.08 21.26 7.99
N GLU A 227 11.72 22.40 8.12
CA GLU A 227 11.06 23.64 8.54
C GLU A 227 10.00 24.07 7.52
N SER A 228 10.39 24.15 6.23
CA SER A 228 9.45 24.45 5.14
C SER A 228 8.39 23.38 4.97
N PHE A 229 8.76 22.10 5.13
CA PHE A 229 7.84 20.98 4.99
C PHE A 229 6.74 21.00 6.06
N LEU A 230 7.13 21.19 7.31
CA LEU A 230 6.18 21.26 8.43
C LEU A 230 5.39 22.58 8.44
N ALA A 231 5.98 23.70 8.03
CA ALA A 231 5.23 24.94 7.86
C ALA A 231 4.06 24.78 6.88
N ARG A 232 4.29 24.05 5.76
CA ARG A 232 3.21 23.75 4.80
C ARG A 232 2.16 22.82 5.37
N ALA A 233 2.56 21.84 6.19
CA ALA A 233 1.63 20.97 6.90
C ALA A 233 0.81 21.73 7.94
N GLN A 234 1.41 22.68 8.70
CA GLN A 234 0.71 23.53 9.67
C GLN A 234 -0.37 24.39 9.01
N GLU A 235 -0.08 24.96 7.83
CA GLU A 235 -1.08 25.68 7.04
C GLU A 235 -2.26 24.77 6.70
N ALA A 236 -1.97 23.52 6.31
CA ALA A 236 -3.00 22.53 5.98
C ALA A 236 -3.78 22.06 7.23
N GLU A 237 -3.13 21.84 8.38
CA GLU A 237 -3.80 21.52 9.64
C GLU A 237 -4.81 22.60 10.01
N ALA A 238 -4.43 23.88 9.91
CA ALA A 238 -5.31 25.00 10.21
C ALA A 238 -6.56 24.99 9.31
N VAL A 239 -6.39 24.79 7.99
CA VAL A 239 -7.51 24.77 7.05
C VAL A 239 -8.36 23.50 7.20
N CYS A 240 -7.73 22.33 7.34
CA CYS A 240 -8.44 21.04 7.43
C CYS A 240 -9.18 20.86 8.75
N SER A 241 -8.85 21.65 9.80
CA SER A 241 -9.56 21.64 11.08
C SER A 241 -10.78 22.57 11.13
N GLU A 242 -11.03 23.37 10.10
CA GLU A 242 -12.19 24.28 10.04
C GLU A 242 -13.47 23.57 9.61
N ASP A 243 -14.58 23.85 10.31
CA ASP A 243 -15.93 23.37 9.94
C ASP A 243 -16.52 24.27 8.85
N ALA A 244 -15.90 24.27 7.68
CA ALA A 244 -16.26 25.13 6.55
C ALA A 244 -16.46 24.31 5.27
N VAL A 245 -17.38 24.73 4.40
CA VAL A 245 -17.72 24.01 3.17
C VAL A 245 -16.61 24.03 2.12
N ASP A 246 -15.70 24.98 2.21
CA ASP A 246 -14.50 25.11 1.37
C ASP A 246 -13.26 24.42 1.96
N ASN A 247 -13.41 23.71 3.08
CA ASN A 247 -12.37 22.85 3.64
C ASN A 247 -12.06 21.68 2.67
N PRO A 248 -10.82 21.55 2.15
CA PRO A 248 -10.48 20.55 1.15
C PRO A 248 -10.61 19.11 1.66
N ALA A 249 -10.41 18.87 2.95
CA ALA A 249 -10.61 17.54 3.54
C ALA A 249 -12.10 17.18 3.62
N ILE A 250 -12.97 18.13 3.96
CA ILE A 250 -14.43 17.94 3.92
C ILE A 250 -14.89 17.66 2.48
N ALA A 251 -14.37 18.41 1.51
CA ALA A 251 -14.70 18.19 0.09
C ALA A 251 -14.31 16.79 -0.37
N LEU A 252 -13.07 16.34 -0.04
CA LEU A 252 -12.58 15.00 -0.40
C LEU A 252 -13.35 13.89 0.31
N ALA A 253 -13.58 14.00 1.62
CA ALA A 253 -14.37 13.03 2.39
C ALA A 253 -15.78 12.87 1.83
N SER A 254 -16.40 13.99 1.49
CA SER A 254 -17.74 14.02 0.91
C SER A 254 -17.77 13.45 -0.50
N PHE A 255 -16.76 13.74 -1.33
CA PHE A 255 -16.62 13.12 -2.64
C PHE A 255 -16.55 11.59 -2.54
N LEU A 256 -15.72 11.07 -1.66
CA LEU A 256 -15.57 9.62 -1.46
C LEU A 256 -16.88 9.00 -0.95
N PHE A 257 -17.48 9.57 0.10
CA PHE A 257 -18.67 9.00 0.74
C PHE A 257 -19.92 9.10 -0.15
N ASP A 258 -20.17 10.23 -0.82
CA ASP A 258 -21.35 10.40 -1.66
C ASP A 258 -21.27 9.53 -2.93
N ASN A 259 -20.05 9.30 -3.49
CA ASN A 259 -19.88 8.31 -4.54
C ASN A 259 -20.09 6.88 -4.01
N TYR A 260 -19.56 6.55 -2.84
CA TYR A 260 -19.78 5.25 -2.20
C TYR A 260 -21.29 4.97 -2.00
N THR A 261 -22.06 5.91 -1.48
CA THR A 261 -23.51 5.77 -1.28
C THR A 261 -24.30 5.70 -2.59
N ALA A 262 -23.74 6.23 -3.67
CA ALA A 262 -24.27 6.10 -5.03
C ALA A 262 -23.90 4.78 -5.73
N GLY A 263 -23.24 3.85 -5.03
CA GLY A 263 -22.79 2.55 -5.55
C GLY A 263 -21.42 2.58 -6.21
N ARG A 264 -20.66 3.68 -6.09
CA ARG A 264 -19.29 3.83 -6.58
C ARG A 264 -18.31 3.59 -5.44
N ASP A 265 -18.15 2.34 -5.07
CA ASP A 265 -17.31 1.88 -3.95
C ASP A 265 -15.81 1.74 -4.31
N LYS A 266 -15.41 2.28 -5.45
CA LYS A 266 -14.02 2.26 -5.93
C LYS A 266 -13.64 3.63 -6.47
N PHE A 267 -12.40 4.05 -6.26
CA PHE A 267 -11.85 5.17 -7.04
C PHE A 267 -10.61 4.76 -7.81
N CYS A 268 -10.52 5.21 -9.06
CA CYS A 268 -9.35 5.05 -9.91
C CYS A 268 -8.40 6.22 -9.69
N PHE A 269 -7.17 5.93 -9.29
CA PHE A 269 -6.14 6.94 -9.03
C PHE A 269 -5.28 7.15 -10.29
N LEU A 270 -5.57 8.21 -11.04
CA LEU A 270 -4.85 8.56 -12.25
C LEU A 270 -3.74 9.57 -11.96
N THR A 271 -2.52 9.22 -12.32
CA THR A 271 -1.35 10.07 -12.11
C THR A 271 -0.24 9.77 -13.11
N GLN A 272 0.74 10.67 -13.20
CA GLN A 272 2.00 10.38 -13.90
C GLN A 272 2.84 9.40 -13.05
N LYS A 273 3.83 8.74 -13.69
CA LYS A 273 4.66 7.68 -13.09
C LYS A 273 5.21 8.01 -11.69
N ARG A 274 5.64 9.26 -11.48
CA ARG A 274 6.17 9.72 -10.18
C ARG A 274 5.08 9.74 -9.09
N GLY A 275 3.85 10.07 -9.43
CA GLY A 275 2.73 10.15 -8.50
C GLY A 275 2.24 8.80 -7.98
N ARG A 276 2.63 7.69 -8.62
CA ARG A 276 2.20 6.35 -8.22
C ARG A 276 2.52 6.02 -6.75
N VAL A 277 3.66 6.48 -6.25
CA VAL A 277 4.03 6.22 -4.84
C VAL A 277 3.12 6.94 -3.85
N LEU A 278 2.58 8.11 -4.20
CA LEU A 278 1.53 8.76 -3.42
C LEU A 278 0.24 7.91 -3.45
N GLY A 279 -0.09 7.36 -4.62
CA GLY A 279 -1.21 6.43 -4.76
C GLY A 279 -1.10 5.23 -3.81
N LEU A 280 0.08 4.62 -3.67
CA LEU A 280 0.31 3.50 -2.76
C LEU A 280 0.15 3.89 -1.27
N TRP A 281 0.54 5.11 -0.89
CA TRP A 281 0.30 5.63 0.46
C TRP A 281 -1.20 5.88 0.70
N ILE A 282 -1.89 6.49 -0.26
CA ILE A 282 -3.35 6.70 -0.22
C ILE A 282 -4.10 5.37 -0.16
N GLU A 283 -3.64 4.38 -0.93
CA GLU A 283 -4.18 3.02 -0.93
C GLU A 283 -4.15 2.42 0.47
N GLN A 284 -2.99 2.47 1.14
CA GLN A 284 -2.90 2.01 2.52
C GLN A 284 -3.84 2.79 3.43
N LEU A 285 -3.79 4.13 3.38
CA LEU A 285 -4.57 4.98 4.25
C LEU A 285 -6.07 4.68 4.14
N VAL A 286 -6.61 4.63 2.93
CA VAL A 286 -8.05 4.45 2.69
C VAL A 286 -8.48 2.99 2.92
N ALA A 287 -7.78 2.02 2.32
CA ALA A 287 -8.18 0.61 2.38
C ALA A 287 -8.11 0.06 3.81
N GLU A 288 -7.04 0.36 4.54
CA GLU A 288 -6.85 -0.12 5.92
C GLU A 288 -7.77 0.61 6.91
N SER A 289 -8.12 1.88 6.66
CA SER A 289 -8.99 2.65 7.54
C SER A 289 -10.48 2.34 7.33
N LEU A 290 -10.93 2.16 6.09
CA LEU A 290 -12.36 2.08 5.77
C LEU A 290 -12.83 0.66 5.43
N GLY A 291 -11.92 -0.29 5.18
CA GLY A 291 -12.22 -1.66 4.77
C GLY A 291 -12.60 -2.57 5.92
N LYS A 292 -13.77 -2.38 6.56
CA LYS A 292 -14.19 -3.08 7.78
C LYS A 292 -15.68 -3.30 7.84
N ASN A 293 -16.10 -4.32 8.59
CA ASN A 293 -17.53 -4.60 8.86
C ASN A 293 -18.35 -4.79 7.58
N GLY A 294 -17.74 -5.31 6.51
CA GLY A 294 -18.39 -5.47 5.21
C GLY A 294 -18.52 -4.17 4.41
N LEU A 295 -17.92 -3.07 4.86
CA LEU A 295 -17.87 -1.78 4.20
C LEU A 295 -16.45 -1.49 3.69
N GLY A 296 -16.31 -0.59 2.73
CA GLY A 296 -15.00 -0.15 2.26
C GLY A 296 -15.04 0.53 0.91
N ILE A 297 -14.00 1.27 0.63
CA ILE A 297 -13.74 1.92 -0.66
C ILE A 297 -12.42 1.38 -1.18
N LEU A 298 -12.41 0.83 -2.39
CA LEU A 298 -11.20 0.31 -3.03
C LEU A 298 -10.44 1.43 -3.75
N PRO A 299 -9.23 1.76 -3.34
CA PRO A 299 -8.31 2.58 -4.14
C PRO A 299 -7.68 1.71 -5.23
N ASN A 300 -8.04 1.93 -6.49
CA ASN A 300 -7.41 1.24 -7.62
C ASN A 300 -6.28 2.09 -8.20
N ILE A 301 -5.04 1.68 -7.97
CA ILE A 301 -3.83 2.42 -8.37
C ILE A 301 -3.35 1.98 -9.76
N GLU A 302 -3.54 0.72 -10.13
CA GLU A 302 -3.28 0.18 -11.47
C GLU A 302 -4.49 0.37 -12.38
N VAL A 303 -4.63 1.55 -12.98
CA VAL A 303 -5.86 1.91 -13.73
C VAL A 303 -5.74 1.52 -15.20
N ASP A 304 -6.70 0.74 -15.67
CA ASP A 304 -6.94 0.50 -17.09
C ASP A 304 -7.88 1.57 -17.63
N THR A 305 -7.30 2.60 -18.27
CA THR A 305 -8.06 3.78 -18.74
C THR A 305 -9.12 3.43 -19.78
N LEU A 306 -8.97 2.32 -20.53
CA LEU A 306 -10.00 1.84 -21.44
C LEU A 306 -11.31 1.50 -20.74
N LEU A 307 -11.26 1.04 -19.50
CA LEU A 307 -12.46 0.77 -18.69
C LEU A 307 -13.17 2.05 -18.20
N LEU A 308 -12.60 3.22 -18.45
CA LEU A 308 -13.13 4.53 -18.08
C LEU A 308 -13.61 5.35 -19.30
N THR A 309 -13.63 4.75 -20.49
CA THR A 309 -14.16 5.38 -21.72
C THR A 309 -15.69 5.35 -21.79
N GLN A 310 -16.31 4.60 -20.89
CA GLN A 310 -17.76 4.58 -20.63
C GLN A 310 -17.95 4.61 -19.14
N ASP A 311 -18.97 5.31 -18.65
CA ASP A 311 -19.23 5.38 -17.20
C ASP A 311 -19.57 4.00 -16.61
N PRO A 312 -18.65 3.38 -15.85
CA PRO A 312 -18.80 2.01 -15.34
C PRO A 312 -19.80 1.88 -14.18
N LYS A 313 -20.34 2.99 -13.66
CA LYS A 313 -21.33 3.09 -12.56
C LYS A 313 -20.83 2.68 -11.17
N ASP A 314 -19.73 1.95 -11.06
CA ASP A 314 -19.19 1.42 -9.79
C ASP A 314 -17.92 2.12 -9.30
N ARG A 315 -17.44 3.15 -10.03
CA ARG A 315 -16.21 3.87 -9.69
C ARG A 315 -16.24 5.36 -10.00
N CYS A 316 -15.44 6.12 -9.27
CA CYS A 316 -15.12 7.52 -9.56
C CYS A 316 -13.63 7.67 -9.84
N VAL A 317 -13.14 8.86 -10.15
CA VAL A 317 -11.76 9.13 -10.53
C VAL A 317 -11.16 10.21 -9.65
N ILE A 318 -9.96 9.96 -9.14
CA ILE A 318 -9.11 10.96 -8.50
C ILE A 318 -7.85 11.12 -9.34
N THR A 319 -7.52 12.36 -9.71
CA THR A 319 -6.35 12.63 -10.53
C THR A 319 -5.31 13.47 -9.79
N TYR A 320 -4.06 13.15 -10.01
CA TYR A 320 -2.92 13.92 -9.49
C TYR A 320 -1.98 14.32 -10.62
N GLN A 321 -1.80 15.63 -10.81
CA GLN A 321 -0.82 16.17 -11.75
C GLN A 321 0.43 16.62 -11.01
N THR A 322 1.60 16.33 -11.58
CA THR A 322 2.87 16.85 -11.09
C THR A 322 3.54 17.74 -12.15
N LYS A 323 4.06 18.89 -11.74
CA LYS A 323 4.62 19.91 -12.67
C LYS A 323 5.90 19.45 -13.39
N ASN A 324 6.71 18.65 -12.72
CA ASN A 324 8.07 18.30 -13.16
C ASN A 324 8.16 16.87 -13.71
N THR A 325 7.29 16.52 -14.66
CA THR A 325 7.32 15.23 -15.36
C THR A 325 7.98 15.33 -16.73
N LEU A 326 8.47 14.20 -17.23
CA LEU A 326 8.93 14.10 -18.60
C LEU A 326 7.77 14.40 -19.57
N TRP A 327 8.09 14.99 -20.73
CA TRP A 327 7.08 15.36 -21.72
C TRP A 327 6.18 14.20 -22.14
N ASP A 328 6.75 13.01 -22.33
CA ASP A 328 6.01 11.82 -22.73
C ASP A 328 5.03 11.35 -21.62
N GLU A 329 5.45 11.40 -20.36
CA GLU A 329 4.59 11.03 -19.23
C GLU A 329 3.40 11.99 -19.10
N ARG A 330 3.66 13.28 -19.28
CA ARG A 330 2.61 14.30 -19.28
C ARG A 330 1.63 14.11 -20.42
N LYS A 331 2.14 13.89 -21.64
CA LYS A 331 1.31 13.63 -22.81
C LYS A 331 0.43 12.40 -22.64
N ASN A 332 0.98 11.30 -22.13
CA ASN A 332 0.20 10.08 -21.88
C ASN A 332 -0.89 10.30 -20.83
N PHE A 333 -0.58 11.03 -19.78
CA PHE A 333 -1.55 11.40 -18.75
C PHE A 333 -2.67 12.28 -19.30
N ASP A 334 -2.32 13.35 -20.05
CA ASP A 334 -3.30 14.24 -20.68
C ASP A 334 -4.20 13.48 -21.68
N MET A 335 -3.63 12.53 -22.43
CA MET A 335 -4.41 11.65 -23.31
C MET A 335 -5.37 10.75 -22.52
N SER A 336 -4.93 10.14 -21.42
CA SER A 336 -5.79 9.34 -20.56
C SER A 336 -6.97 10.16 -20.03
N LEU A 337 -6.73 11.41 -19.62
CA LEU A 337 -7.80 12.31 -19.17
C LEU A 337 -8.77 12.67 -20.30
N ALA A 338 -8.28 12.83 -21.52
CA ALA A 338 -9.10 13.19 -22.68
C ALA A 338 -10.04 12.06 -23.14
N TYR A 339 -9.73 10.82 -22.79
CA TYR A 339 -10.58 9.67 -23.11
C TYR A 339 -11.57 9.29 -22.00
N LEU A 340 -11.51 9.93 -20.82
CA LEU A 340 -12.47 9.66 -19.76
C LEU A 340 -13.88 10.09 -20.17
N ASP A 341 -14.86 9.26 -19.85
CA ASP A 341 -16.27 9.64 -19.98
C ASP A 341 -16.59 10.82 -19.03
N ASP A 342 -17.24 11.86 -19.57
CA ASP A 342 -17.59 13.06 -18.80
C ASP A 342 -18.61 12.80 -17.68
N ALA A 343 -19.36 11.70 -17.75
CA ALA A 343 -20.30 11.30 -16.72
C ALA A 343 -19.62 10.72 -15.46
N ILE A 344 -18.34 10.32 -15.54
CA ILE A 344 -17.62 9.78 -14.39
C ILE A 344 -17.30 10.91 -13.41
N PRO A 345 -17.77 10.83 -12.15
CA PRO A 345 -17.39 11.80 -11.12
C PRO A 345 -15.87 11.83 -10.94
N ARG A 346 -15.30 13.03 -10.98
CA ARG A 346 -13.84 13.20 -10.82
C ARG A 346 -13.49 14.34 -9.87
N MET A 347 -12.38 14.16 -9.15
CA MET A 347 -11.73 15.19 -8.35
C MET A 347 -10.25 15.25 -8.74
N SER A 348 -9.71 16.47 -8.92
CA SER A 348 -8.38 16.69 -9.46
C SER A 348 -7.53 17.50 -8.52
N PHE A 349 -6.28 17.04 -8.33
CA PHE A 349 -5.27 17.68 -7.49
C PHE A 349 -3.99 17.93 -8.28
N ARG A 350 -3.16 18.85 -7.77
CA ARG A 350 -1.88 19.20 -8.35
C ARG A 350 -0.81 19.29 -7.27
N ILE A 351 0.37 18.75 -7.55
CA ILE A 351 1.55 18.86 -6.69
C ILE A 351 2.69 19.39 -7.56
N GLU A 352 3.24 20.55 -7.21
CA GLU A 352 4.31 21.17 -7.96
C GLU A 352 5.71 20.76 -7.47
N ASN A 353 5.84 20.51 -6.17
CA ASN A 353 7.10 20.16 -5.53
C ASN A 353 6.88 19.28 -4.28
N VAL A 354 7.97 18.76 -3.72
CA VAL A 354 7.93 17.84 -2.58
C VAL A 354 7.39 18.48 -1.30
N ILE A 355 7.53 19.78 -1.11
CA ILE A 355 7.06 20.50 0.09
C ILE A 355 5.52 20.47 0.16
N GLU A 356 4.86 20.55 -0.99
CA GLU A 356 3.40 20.48 -1.09
C GLU A 356 2.83 19.10 -0.73
N LEU A 357 3.64 18.02 -0.74
CA LEU A 357 3.17 16.72 -0.23
C LEU A 357 2.70 16.79 1.21
N ALA A 358 3.27 17.67 2.01
CA ALA A 358 2.92 17.82 3.42
C ALA A 358 1.44 18.19 3.61
N GLU A 359 0.92 19.11 2.78
CA GLU A 359 -0.50 19.48 2.83
C GLU A 359 -1.41 18.35 2.36
N HIS A 360 -0.97 17.56 1.37
CA HIS A 360 -1.74 16.42 0.89
C HIS A 360 -1.80 15.28 1.90
N PHE A 361 -0.74 15.07 2.70
CA PHE A 361 -0.78 14.12 3.80
C PHE A 361 -1.86 14.51 4.82
N VAL A 362 -1.83 15.75 5.31
CA VAL A 362 -2.84 16.26 6.24
C VAL A 362 -4.25 16.15 5.67
N MET A 363 -4.46 16.63 4.44
CA MET A 363 -5.78 16.61 3.79
C MET A 363 -6.35 15.19 3.69
N TRP A 364 -5.56 14.22 3.26
CA TRP A 364 -6.01 12.83 3.12
C TRP A 364 -6.26 12.15 4.46
N GLU A 365 -5.42 12.41 5.47
CA GLU A 365 -5.61 11.89 6.83
C GLU A 365 -6.94 12.39 7.42
N TYR A 366 -7.19 13.71 7.38
CA TYR A 366 -8.47 14.29 7.81
C TYR A 366 -9.65 13.77 6.98
N ALA A 367 -9.54 13.73 5.67
CA ALA A 367 -10.61 13.25 4.80
C ALA A 367 -10.95 11.77 5.07
N THR A 368 -9.95 10.92 5.28
CA THR A 368 -10.16 9.50 5.59
C THR A 368 -10.85 9.32 6.94
N ALA A 369 -10.44 10.08 7.97
CA ALA A 369 -11.07 10.04 9.28
C ALA A 369 -12.53 10.52 9.21
N MET A 370 -12.81 11.62 8.49
CA MET A 370 -14.17 12.13 8.27
C MET A 370 -15.03 11.14 7.47
N CYS A 371 -14.45 10.47 6.47
CA CYS A 371 -15.15 9.43 5.72
C CYS A 371 -15.51 8.23 6.62
N GLY A 372 -14.60 7.83 7.54
CA GLY A 372 -14.88 6.84 8.57
C GLY A 372 -16.06 7.24 9.47
N TYR A 373 -16.12 8.51 9.89
CA TYR A 373 -17.27 9.05 10.62
C TYR A 373 -18.59 8.88 9.84
N LEU A 374 -18.60 9.26 8.55
CA LEU A 374 -19.77 9.14 7.70
C LEU A 374 -20.18 7.67 7.46
N MET A 375 -19.22 6.78 7.25
CA MET A 375 -19.44 5.35 7.03
C MET A 375 -19.75 4.58 8.31
N LYS A 376 -19.59 5.18 9.49
CA LYS A 376 -19.72 4.53 10.80
C LYS A 376 -18.76 3.36 10.99
N VAL A 377 -17.50 3.58 10.63
CA VAL A 377 -16.38 2.67 10.90
C VAL A 377 -15.26 3.40 11.65
N CYS A 378 -14.55 2.70 12.56
CA CYS A 378 -13.35 3.26 13.18
C CYS A 378 -12.23 3.31 12.14
N PRO A 379 -11.64 4.48 11.81
CA PRO A 379 -10.60 4.55 10.79
C PRO A 379 -9.19 4.20 11.32
N PHE A 380 -9.04 3.92 12.61
CA PHE A 380 -7.73 3.85 13.25
C PHE A 380 -7.26 2.45 13.62
N ASP A 381 -8.15 1.47 13.74
CA ASP A 381 -7.85 0.06 13.98
C ASP A 381 -7.67 -0.76 12.69
N GLN A 382 -7.24 -2.02 12.82
CA GLN A 382 -7.08 -2.99 11.72
C GLN A 382 -7.29 -4.43 12.24
N PRO A 383 -8.52 -4.82 12.59
CA PRO A 383 -8.77 -6.08 13.29
C PRO A 383 -8.45 -7.33 12.47
N ASP A 384 -8.60 -7.29 11.13
CA ASP A 384 -8.43 -8.47 10.27
C ASP A 384 -6.95 -8.78 9.96
N VAL A 385 -6.04 -7.82 10.13
CA VAL A 385 -4.58 -8.03 9.92
C VAL A 385 -3.99 -8.89 11.04
N ALA A 386 -4.47 -8.77 12.27
CA ALA A 386 -3.95 -9.54 13.41
C ALA A 386 -4.15 -11.05 13.23
N SER A 387 -5.27 -11.48 12.66
CA SER A 387 -5.57 -12.89 12.37
C SER A 387 -4.60 -13.52 11.38
N THR A 388 -4.23 -12.79 10.31
CA THR A 388 -3.24 -13.28 9.33
C THR A 388 -1.86 -13.48 9.94
N LYS A 389 -1.42 -12.57 10.82
CA LYS A 389 -0.14 -12.73 11.54
C LYS A 389 -0.12 -13.98 12.43
N ALA A 390 -1.21 -14.21 13.19
CA ALA A 390 -1.33 -15.39 14.04
C ALA A 390 -1.33 -16.69 13.21
N ALA A 391 -2.05 -16.72 12.08
CA ALA A 391 -2.08 -17.85 11.16
C ALA A 391 -0.70 -18.13 10.55
N ALA A 392 0.04 -17.10 10.14
CA ALA A 392 1.39 -17.26 9.60
C ALA A 392 2.37 -17.87 10.62
N LEU A 393 2.34 -17.40 11.87
CA LEU A 393 3.15 -17.98 12.96
C LEU A 393 2.79 -19.45 13.23
N LYS A 394 1.50 -19.80 13.18
CA LYS A 394 1.06 -21.18 13.33
C LYS A 394 1.58 -22.06 12.19
N ILE A 395 1.48 -21.61 10.94
CA ILE A 395 2.00 -22.36 9.78
C ILE A 395 3.51 -22.54 9.87
N LEU A 396 4.26 -21.53 10.32
CA LEU A 396 5.70 -21.64 10.52
C LEU A 396 6.07 -22.69 11.59
N ALA A 397 5.24 -22.83 12.62
CA ALA A 397 5.47 -23.79 13.71
C ALA A 397 5.01 -25.23 13.39
N GLU A 398 3.90 -25.38 12.68
CA GLU A 398 3.21 -26.67 12.47
C GLU A 398 3.41 -27.24 11.06
N GLY A 399 3.88 -26.42 10.10
CA GLY A 399 4.01 -26.75 8.68
C GLY A 399 2.87 -26.22 7.83
N GLN A 400 3.07 -26.29 6.51
CA GLN A 400 2.08 -25.86 5.52
C GLN A 400 0.93 -26.87 5.44
N PRO A 401 -0.32 -26.43 5.22
CA PRO A 401 -1.41 -27.31 4.84
C PRO A 401 -1.09 -28.04 3.54
N GLU A 402 -1.58 -29.29 3.40
CA GLU A 402 -1.48 -30.00 2.14
C GLU A 402 -2.27 -29.25 1.04
N PRO A 403 -1.72 -29.12 -0.18
CA PRO A 403 -2.44 -28.52 -1.28
C PRO A 403 -3.61 -29.40 -1.74
N ASP A 404 -4.64 -28.79 -2.34
CA ASP A 404 -5.78 -29.54 -2.90
C ASP A 404 -5.34 -30.46 -4.04
N PHE A 405 -4.39 -30.00 -4.90
CA PHE A 405 -3.76 -30.81 -5.93
C PHE A 405 -2.37 -30.28 -6.31
N LYS A 406 -1.63 -31.14 -7.01
CA LYS A 406 -0.34 -30.81 -7.66
C LYS A 406 -0.42 -31.18 -9.14
N GLU A 407 0.06 -30.30 -9.99
CA GLU A 407 -0.04 -30.49 -11.43
C GLU A 407 1.16 -29.90 -12.18
N ASP A 408 1.73 -30.69 -13.09
CA ASP A 408 2.77 -30.24 -14.02
C ASP A 408 2.15 -29.59 -15.27
N PHE A 409 1.57 -28.40 -15.14
CA PHE A 409 1.00 -27.68 -16.29
C PHE A 409 2.04 -26.88 -17.08
N ILE A 410 3.22 -26.68 -16.51
CA ILE A 410 4.36 -25.97 -17.11
C ILE A 410 5.45 -26.96 -17.56
N GLY A 411 5.21 -28.25 -17.50
CA GLY A 411 6.21 -29.31 -17.60
C GLY A 411 7.11 -29.33 -18.83
N LYS A 412 6.75 -28.62 -19.88
CA LYS A 412 7.62 -28.40 -21.05
C LYS A 412 8.63 -27.25 -20.84
N VAL A 413 8.41 -26.42 -19.81
CA VAL A 413 9.20 -25.22 -19.52
C VAL A 413 10.08 -25.43 -18.30
N ASN A 414 9.52 -26.02 -17.24
CA ASN A 414 10.18 -26.35 -15.98
C ASN A 414 9.74 -27.73 -15.52
N MET A 415 10.66 -28.51 -14.94
CA MET A 415 10.41 -29.89 -14.49
C MET A 415 9.78 -29.97 -13.09
N GLY A 416 9.12 -28.89 -12.61
CA GLY A 416 8.47 -28.83 -11.33
C GLY A 416 6.95 -28.83 -11.41
N GLU A 417 6.32 -29.21 -10.32
CA GLU A 417 4.87 -29.21 -10.17
C GLU A 417 4.38 -27.92 -9.52
N ALA A 418 3.31 -27.33 -10.05
CA ALA A 418 2.58 -26.28 -9.37
C ALA A 418 1.63 -26.90 -8.33
N GLU A 419 1.55 -26.28 -7.16
CA GLU A 419 0.63 -26.65 -6.09
C GLU A 419 -0.53 -25.66 -6.04
N ALA A 420 -1.76 -26.16 -5.92
CA ALA A 420 -2.92 -25.28 -5.79
C ALA A 420 -3.75 -25.60 -4.55
N THR A 421 -4.19 -24.54 -3.88
CA THR A 421 -5.15 -24.56 -2.77
C THR A 421 -6.20 -23.48 -3.03
N MET A 422 -7.48 -23.80 -2.83
CA MET A 422 -8.56 -22.91 -3.27
C MET A 422 -9.74 -22.91 -2.34
N ALA A 423 -10.51 -21.82 -2.39
CA ALA A 423 -11.79 -21.74 -1.71
C ALA A 423 -12.78 -22.77 -2.27
N PRO A 424 -13.69 -23.30 -1.42
CA PRO A 424 -14.67 -24.29 -1.87
C PRO A 424 -15.53 -23.87 -3.07
N CYS A 425 -15.80 -22.57 -3.20
CA CYS A 425 -16.64 -22.01 -4.26
C CYS A 425 -15.98 -21.98 -5.65
N VAL A 426 -14.66 -22.18 -5.72
CA VAL A 426 -13.89 -22.22 -6.98
C VAL A 426 -13.20 -23.57 -7.21
N ARG A 427 -13.51 -24.56 -6.38
CA ARG A 427 -12.86 -25.87 -6.37
C ARG A 427 -13.01 -26.62 -7.71
N ALA A 428 -11.92 -27.22 -8.14
CA ALA A 428 -11.83 -28.05 -9.35
C ALA A 428 -10.73 -29.12 -9.17
N ASP A 429 -10.66 -30.08 -10.09
CA ASP A 429 -9.72 -31.20 -10.06
C ASP A 429 -8.41 -30.93 -10.81
N ASN A 430 -8.33 -29.82 -11.53
CA ASN A 430 -7.15 -29.39 -12.28
C ASN A 430 -7.04 -27.86 -12.35
N LEU A 431 -5.86 -27.37 -12.69
CA LEU A 431 -5.55 -25.95 -12.69
C LEU A 431 -6.42 -25.14 -13.68
N MET A 432 -6.65 -25.66 -14.89
CA MET A 432 -7.38 -24.91 -15.91
C MET A 432 -8.85 -24.71 -15.52
N ASP A 433 -9.48 -25.72 -14.96
CA ASP A 433 -10.84 -25.63 -14.46
C ASP A 433 -10.93 -24.76 -13.18
N ALA A 434 -9.93 -24.82 -12.29
CA ALA A 434 -9.85 -23.95 -11.11
C ALA A 434 -9.72 -22.47 -11.51
N LEU A 435 -8.85 -22.14 -12.46
CA LEU A 435 -8.72 -20.78 -13.01
C LEU A 435 -10.02 -20.33 -13.70
N ARG A 436 -10.68 -21.23 -14.43
CA ARG A 436 -11.99 -20.95 -15.04
C ARG A 436 -13.02 -20.61 -13.98
N ASN A 437 -13.20 -21.47 -12.97
CA ASN A 437 -14.16 -21.26 -11.89
C ASN A 437 -13.89 -19.94 -11.14
N LEU A 438 -12.61 -19.60 -10.89
CA LEU A 438 -12.22 -18.35 -10.26
C LEU A 438 -12.65 -17.15 -11.13
N LEU A 439 -12.31 -17.16 -12.42
CA LEU A 439 -12.59 -16.04 -13.33
C LEU A 439 -14.09 -15.91 -13.65
N GLU A 440 -14.82 -17.01 -13.83
CA GLU A 440 -16.28 -17.02 -14.04
C GLU A 440 -17.05 -16.55 -12.79
N SER A 441 -16.45 -16.66 -11.60
CA SER A 441 -17.05 -16.15 -10.37
C SER A 441 -17.11 -14.62 -10.31
N ILE A 442 -16.39 -13.90 -11.18
CA ILE A 442 -16.35 -12.43 -11.25
C ILE A 442 -17.70 -11.92 -11.78
N LYS A 443 -18.29 -10.97 -11.04
CA LYS A 443 -19.58 -10.33 -11.34
C LYS A 443 -19.41 -8.83 -11.58
N PRO A 444 -20.36 -8.17 -12.25
CA PRO A 444 -20.37 -6.70 -12.31
C PRO A 444 -20.35 -6.08 -10.91
N GLY A 445 -19.50 -5.09 -10.70
CA GLY A 445 -19.27 -4.45 -9.41
C GLY A 445 -18.19 -5.11 -8.55
N ASP A 446 -17.64 -6.26 -8.97
CA ASP A 446 -16.47 -6.87 -8.33
C ASP A 446 -15.17 -6.15 -8.72
N TYR A 447 -14.07 -6.58 -8.08
CA TYR A 447 -12.70 -6.32 -8.52
C TYR A 447 -11.89 -7.62 -8.46
N PHE A 448 -10.82 -7.67 -9.24
CA PHE A 448 -9.88 -8.78 -9.23
C PHE A 448 -8.54 -8.32 -8.64
N ALA A 449 -7.93 -9.13 -7.79
CA ALA A 449 -6.60 -8.86 -7.26
C ALA A 449 -5.66 -10.04 -7.48
N ILE A 450 -4.43 -9.73 -7.93
CA ILE A 450 -3.30 -10.64 -7.90
C ILE A 450 -2.47 -10.30 -6.67
N ASP A 451 -2.39 -11.22 -5.70
CA ASP A 451 -1.64 -11.07 -4.47
C ASP A 451 -0.32 -11.87 -4.59
N ALA A 452 0.74 -11.20 -5.05
CA ALA A 452 1.98 -11.85 -5.47
C ALA A 452 3.08 -11.80 -4.41
N PHE A 453 3.39 -12.95 -3.80
CA PHE A 453 4.56 -13.14 -2.93
C PHE A 453 5.79 -13.51 -3.78
N LEU A 454 6.15 -12.61 -4.68
CA LEU A 454 7.16 -12.81 -5.71
C LEU A 454 8.07 -11.57 -5.85
N PRO A 455 9.32 -11.75 -6.35
CA PRO A 455 10.11 -10.61 -6.74
C PRO A 455 9.53 -9.97 -8.00
N PHE A 456 9.51 -8.64 -8.05
CA PHE A 456 9.09 -7.89 -9.24
C PHE A 456 10.28 -7.41 -10.08
N ASP A 457 11.48 -7.51 -9.54
CA ASP A 457 12.67 -7.01 -10.19
C ASP A 457 13.23 -8.01 -11.22
N GLY A 458 13.47 -7.51 -12.42
CA GLY A 458 14.16 -8.26 -13.49
C GLY A 458 13.33 -9.38 -14.14
N GLU A 459 13.89 -9.94 -15.19
CA GLU A 459 13.37 -11.10 -15.96
C GLU A 459 11.98 -10.94 -16.56
N GLY A 460 11.42 -9.72 -16.62
CA GLY A 460 10.05 -9.49 -17.11
C GLY A 460 8.96 -10.04 -16.20
N ARG A 461 9.24 -10.23 -14.89
CA ARG A 461 8.28 -10.76 -13.91
C ARG A 461 7.07 -9.86 -13.76
N ARG A 462 7.36 -8.56 -13.56
CA ARG A 462 6.28 -7.57 -13.42
C ARG A 462 5.40 -7.51 -14.66
N GLU A 463 6.01 -7.47 -15.84
CA GLU A 463 5.30 -7.43 -17.12
C GLU A 463 4.40 -8.66 -17.32
N ALA A 464 4.85 -9.84 -16.88
CA ALA A 464 4.05 -11.05 -16.94
C ALA A 464 2.80 -10.97 -16.04
N LEU A 465 2.94 -10.51 -14.80
CA LEU A 465 1.82 -10.31 -13.88
C LEU A 465 0.87 -9.20 -14.36
N GLU A 466 1.41 -8.09 -14.88
CA GLU A 466 0.60 -7.02 -15.48
C GLU A 466 -0.19 -7.52 -16.71
N THR A 467 0.37 -8.43 -17.49
CA THR A 467 -0.35 -9.05 -18.63
C THR A 467 -1.57 -9.83 -18.13
N ILE A 468 -1.44 -10.60 -17.05
CA ILE A 468 -2.57 -11.32 -16.43
C ILE A 468 -3.61 -10.31 -15.94
N ARG A 469 -3.17 -9.31 -15.17
CA ARG A 469 -4.05 -8.29 -14.60
C ARG A 469 -4.85 -7.56 -15.69
N HIS A 470 -4.16 -7.05 -16.72
CA HIS A 470 -4.81 -6.38 -17.85
C HIS A 470 -5.79 -7.28 -18.60
N GLY A 471 -5.39 -8.53 -18.84
CA GLY A 471 -6.27 -9.50 -19.53
C GLY A 471 -7.58 -9.72 -18.76
N VAL A 472 -7.51 -9.87 -17.44
CA VAL A 472 -8.72 -10.01 -16.61
C VAL A 472 -9.53 -8.71 -16.61
N ALA A 473 -8.90 -7.56 -16.41
CA ALA A 473 -9.60 -6.28 -16.42
C ALA A 473 -10.35 -6.05 -17.74
N GLU A 474 -9.70 -6.26 -18.87
CA GLU A 474 -10.28 -6.06 -20.20
C GLU A 474 -11.43 -7.04 -20.49
N LYS A 475 -11.21 -8.34 -20.26
CA LYS A 475 -12.18 -9.37 -20.64
C LYS A 475 -13.34 -9.51 -19.66
N MET A 476 -13.12 -9.23 -18.38
CA MET A 476 -14.16 -9.33 -17.36
C MET A 476 -14.82 -7.96 -17.04
N GLY A 477 -14.25 -6.84 -17.50
CA GLY A 477 -14.82 -5.49 -17.34
C GLY A 477 -14.75 -4.94 -15.91
N VAL A 478 -13.86 -5.46 -15.06
CA VAL A 478 -13.74 -5.07 -13.65
C VAL A 478 -12.38 -4.42 -13.34
N PRO A 479 -12.29 -3.55 -12.32
CA PRO A 479 -11.00 -3.08 -11.83
C PRO A 479 -10.13 -4.24 -11.40
N SER A 480 -8.84 -4.13 -11.63
CA SER A 480 -7.88 -5.14 -11.21
C SER A 480 -6.68 -4.51 -10.53
N CYS A 481 -6.20 -5.15 -9.46
CA CYS A 481 -5.05 -4.73 -8.67
C CYS A 481 -3.90 -5.74 -8.79
N LEU A 482 -2.67 -5.26 -8.64
CA LEU A 482 -1.48 -6.09 -8.54
C LEU A 482 -0.77 -5.74 -7.23
N GLU A 483 -0.95 -6.60 -6.24
CA GLU A 483 -0.50 -6.43 -4.87
C GLU A 483 0.80 -7.20 -4.61
N ILE A 484 1.76 -6.56 -3.96
CA ILE A 484 3.04 -7.19 -3.62
C ILE A 484 2.99 -7.73 -2.19
N GLY A 485 3.11 -9.04 -2.04
CA GLY A 485 3.25 -9.68 -0.75
C GLY A 485 4.71 -9.62 -0.21
N PRO A 486 4.89 -9.44 1.11
CA PRO A 486 3.85 -9.26 2.13
C PRO A 486 3.38 -7.81 2.32
N ARG A 487 3.87 -6.84 1.53
CA ARG A 487 3.57 -5.41 1.72
C ARG A 487 2.06 -5.14 1.81
N TYR A 488 1.25 -5.74 0.93
CA TYR A 488 -0.19 -5.51 0.91
C TYR A 488 -0.92 -6.00 2.17
N LEU A 489 -0.34 -6.95 2.92
CA LEU A 489 -0.88 -7.37 4.22
C LEU A 489 -0.92 -6.20 5.23
N HIS A 490 -0.11 -5.16 4.98
CA HIS A 490 -0.05 -3.92 5.75
C HIS A 490 -0.71 -2.74 5.00
N SER A 491 -1.63 -3.00 4.05
CA SER A 491 -2.38 -1.99 3.30
C SER A 491 -3.77 -2.52 2.90
N THR A 492 -3.93 -2.99 1.66
CA THR A 492 -5.19 -3.51 1.11
C THR A 492 -5.68 -4.79 1.78
N GLY A 493 -4.81 -5.53 2.44
CA GLY A 493 -5.16 -6.77 3.14
C GLY A 493 -6.28 -6.64 4.18
N GLN A 494 -6.42 -5.47 4.83
CA GLN A 494 -7.56 -5.19 5.71
C GLN A 494 -8.87 -5.12 4.91
N LEU A 495 -8.89 -4.39 3.80
CA LEU A 495 -10.06 -4.27 2.91
C LEU A 495 -10.45 -5.61 2.29
N GLN A 496 -9.47 -6.40 1.83
CA GLN A 496 -9.71 -7.71 1.21
C GLN A 496 -10.45 -8.65 2.16
N LYS A 497 -10.13 -8.61 3.46
CA LYS A 497 -10.71 -9.47 4.50
C LYS A 497 -11.93 -8.88 5.19
N GLY A 498 -11.86 -7.62 5.57
CA GLY A 498 -12.89 -6.93 6.36
C GLY A 498 -13.91 -6.15 5.53
N GLY A 499 -13.60 -5.83 4.28
CA GLY A 499 -14.46 -5.07 3.38
C GLY A 499 -15.60 -5.87 2.76
N PRO A 500 -16.30 -5.31 1.76
CA PRO A 500 -17.37 -5.99 1.03
C PRO A 500 -16.87 -7.28 0.36
N ASN A 501 -17.76 -8.29 0.21
CA ASN A 501 -17.41 -9.54 -0.48
C ASN A 501 -17.53 -9.40 -2.00
N ASN A 502 -16.83 -8.42 -2.57
CA ASN A 502 -16.77 -8.12 -4.01
C ASN A 502 -15.35 -8.26 -4.60
N GLY A 503 -14.40 -8.81 -3.83
CA GLY A 503 -13.08 -9.18 -4.30
C GLY A 503 -12.99 -10.61 -4.81
N VAL A 504 -12.19 -10.84 -5.86
CA VAL A 504 -11.79 -12.15 -6.36
C VAL A 504 -10.27 -12.19 -6.40
N PHE A 505 -9.65 -13.18 -5.74
CA PHE A 505 -8.22 -13.15 -5.40
C PHE A 505 -7.46 -14.33 -6.01
N LEU A 506 -6.40 -14.03 -6.75
CA LEU A 506 -5.39 -14.99 -7.18
C LEU A 506 -4.09 -14.72 -6.41
N LEU A 507 -3.83 -15.53 -5.39
CA LEU A 507 -2.57 -15.49 -4.65
C LEU A 507 -1.52 -16.30 -5.41
N ILE A 508 -0.31 -15.76 -5.54
CA ILE A 508 0.79 -16.42 -6.23
C ILE A 508 2.03 -16.39 -5.34
N SER A 509 2.61 -17.55 -5.10
CA SER A 509 3.95 -17.69 -4.51
C SER A 509 4.78 -18.67 -5.32
N ALA A 510 6.07 -18.79 -5.04
CA ALA A 510 6.94 -19.70 -5.77
C ALA A 510 8.09 -20.17 -4.90
N ASP A 511 8.69 -21.31 -5.28
CA ASP A 511 9.96 -21.73 -4.71
C ASP A 511 11.09 -20.75 -5.06
N GLU A 512 11.98 -20.55 -4.11
CA GLU A 512 13.14 -19.68 -4.27
C GLU A 512 14.36 -20.49 -4.72
N LEU A 513 14.84 -20.26 -5.94
CA LEU A 513 16.04 -20.92 -6.48
C LEU A 513 17.28 -20.72 -5.60
N LYS A 514 17.37 -19.58 -4.94
CA LYS A 514 18.40 -19.24 -3.96
C LYS A 514 17.73 -18.52 -2.81
N ASP A 515 17.45 -19.22 -1.75
CA ASP A 515 16.87 -18.63 -0.54
C ASP A 515 17.94 -17.92 0.33
N ILE A 516 17.50 -17.11 1.28
CA ILE A 516 18.36 -16.48 2.29
C ILE A 516 18.03 -17.12 3.64
N PRO A 517 18.97 -17.92 4.19
CA PRO A 517 18.81 -18.49 5.52
C PRO A 517 18.90 -17.39 6.58
N LEU A 518 18.16 -17.55 7.67
CA LEU A 518 18.15 -16.66 8.82
C LEU A 518 18.75 -17.37 10.02
N SER A 519 19.65 -16.69 10.74
CA SER A 519 20.46 -17.32 11.80
C SER A 519 19.96 -17.01 13.20
N HIS A 520 19.27 -15.88 13.37
CA HIS A 520 18.94 -15.34 14.70
C HIS A 520 17.45 -15.08 14.89
N VAL A 521 16.65 -15.42 13.90
CA VAL A 521 15.18 -15.25 13.93
C VAL A 521 14.48 -16.48 13.35
N GLU A 522 13.30 -16.79 13.85
CA GLU A 522 12.36 -17.64 13.16
C GLU A 522 11.54 -16.79 12.17
N PRO A 523 11.31 -17.23 10.95
CA PRO A 523 11.53 -18.57 10.36
C PRO A 523 12.96 -18.81 9.88
N ALA A 524 13.22 -20.06 9.44
CA ALA A 524 14.56 -20.50 9.02
C ALA A 524 15.10 -19.78 7.76
N SER A 525 14.22 -19.17 6.94
CA SER A 525 14.60 -18.44 5.74
C SER A 525 13.54 -17.43 5.30
N LEU A 526 13.92 -16.48 4.44
CA LEU A 526 12.99 -15.50 3.89
C LEU A 526 11.96 -16.14 2.96
N GLY A 527 12.33 -17.15 2.16
CA GLY A 527 11.39 -17.88 1.29
C GLY A 527 10.35 -18.66 2.09
N ALA A 528 10.76 -19.29 3.21
CA ALA A 528 9.85 -19.96 4.12
C ALA A 528 8.83 -18.97 4.73
N LEU A 529 9.29 -17.76 5.07
CA LEU A 529 8.38 -16.70 5.57
C LEU A 529 7.36 -16.29 4.50
N ALA A 530 7.81 -16.03 3.28
CA ALA A 530 6.92 -15.62 2.17
C ALA A 530 5.84 -16.69 1.90
N LYS A 531 6.24 -17.97 1.83
CA LYS A 531 5.34 -19.10 1.59
C LYS A 531 4.31 -19.24 2.74
N ALA A 532 4.75 -19.12 4.00
CA ALA A 532 3.87 -19.19 5.17
C ALA A 532 2.86 -18.04 5.20
N GLN A 533 3.28 -16.83 4.84
CA GLN A 533 2.39 -15.67 4.79
C GLN A 533 1.34 -15.79 3.68
N ALA A 534 1.72 -16.27 2.50
CA ALA A 534 0.78 -16.53 1.40
C ALA A 534 -0.30 -17.56 1.81
N ALA A 535 0.11 -18.67 2.43
CA ALA A 535 -0.80 -19.70 2.90
C ALA A 535 -1.72 -19.20 4.04
N ALA A 536 -1.18 -18.41 4.96
CA ALA A 536 -1.95 -17.81 6.04
C ALA A 536 -3.01 -16.84 5.50
N ASP A 537 -2.62 -16.02 4.52
CA ASP A 537 -3.54 -15.06 3.92
C ASP A 537 -4.69 -15.75 3.20
N LEU A 538 -4.38 -16.79 2.40
CA LEU A 538 -5.39 -17.63 1.77
C LEU A 538 -6.37 -18.22 2.80
N SER A 539 -5.86 -18.75 3.92
CA SER A 539 -6.72 -19.38 4.93
C SER A 539 -7.74 -18.40 5.52
N ILE A 540 -7.31 -17.16 5.78
CA ILE A 540 -8.21 -16.12 6.29
C ILE A 540 -9.21 -15.66 5.21
N LEU A 541 -8.79 -15.55 3.95
CA LEU A 541 -9.70 -15.24 2.84
C LEU A 541 -10.78 -16.32 2.68
N ILE A 542 -10.41 -17.59 2.81
CA ILE A 542 -11.35 -18.73 2.80
C ILE A 542 -12.32 -18.64 3.99
N ASP A 543 -11.81 -18.41 5.20
CA ASP A 543 -12.62 -18.29 6.43
C ASP A 543 -13.61 -17.11 6.33
N ARG A 544 -13.26 -16.06 5.60
CA ARG A 544 -14.12 -14.91 5.29
C ARG A 544 -15.06 -15.15 4.10
N GLY A 545 -15.09 -16.35 3.53
CA GLY A 545 -15.95 -16.71 2.39
C GLY A 545 -15.60 -15.98 1.10
N ARG A 546 -14.32 -15.60 0.91
CA ARG A 546 -13.85 -14.94 -0.31
C ARG A 546 -13.70 -15.95 -1.45
N ARG A 547 -13.82 -15.46 -2.67
CA ARG A 547 -13.53 -16.20 -3.90
C ARG A 547 -12.04 -16.09 -4.17
N CYS A 548 -11.28 -17.13 -3.80
CA CYS A 548 -9.83 -17.06 -3.83
C CYS A 548 -9.19 -18.41 -4.16
N MET A 549 -7.99 -18.33 -4.71
CA MET A 549 -7.13 -19.46 -5.02
C MET A 549 -5.67 -19.05 -4.78
N HIS A 550 -4.88 -19.93 -4.17
CA HIS A 550 -3.43 -19.79 -4.06
C HIS A 550 -2.76 -20.77 -5.01
N LEU A 551 -1.87 -20.27 -5.83
CA LEU A 551 -1.02 -21.05 -6.74
C LEU A 551 0.44 -20.87 -6.30
N HIS A 552 1.06 -21.97 -5.86
CA HIS A 552 2.48 -22.03 -5.57
C HIS A 552 3.23 -22.63 -6.76
N LEU A 553 4.09 -21.82 -7.38
CA LEU A 553 4.83 -22.18 -8.59
C LEU A 553 6.17 -22.86 -8.26
N PRO A 554 6.68 -23.75 -9.14
CA PRO A 554 7.96 -24.44 -8.94
C PRO A 554 9.18 -23.50 -8.96
N ASP A 555 9.05 -22.30 -9.51
CA ASP A 555 10.05 -21.23 -9.47
C ASP A 555 9.43 -19.86 -9.77
N ASN A 556 10.18 -18.80 -9.49
CA ASN A 556 9.78 -17.41 -9.70
C ASN A 556 10.39 -16.78 -10.97
N THR A 557 10.74 -17.56 -11.97
CA THR A 557 11.31 -17.03 -13.22
C THR A 557 10.26 -16.31 -14.08
N GLY A 558 10.69 -15.32 -14.84
CA GLY A 558 9.80 -14.67 -15.80
C GLY A 558 9.25 -15.62 -16.87
N VAL A 559 9.92 -16.75 -17.11
CA VAL A 559 9.44 -17.80 -18.04
C VAL A 559 8.22 -18.51 -17.45
N THR A 560 8.30 -18.94 -16.19
CA THR A 560 7.20 -19.59 -15.47
C THR A 560 5.99 -18.66 -15.33
N LEU A 561 6.22 -17.39 -15.00
CA LEU A 561 5.14 -16.40 -14.91
C LEU A 561 4.48 -16.09 -16.25
N ARG A 562 5.23 -16.09 -17.36
CA ARG A 562 4.62 -15.98 -18.71
C ARG A 562 3.79 -17.22 -19.06
N ALA A 563 4.23 -18.42 -18.70
CA ALA A 563 3.46 -19.64 -18.91
C ALA A 563 2.13 -19.61 -18.12
N LEU A 564 2.14 -19.07 -16.89
CA LEU A 564 0.91 -18.81 -16.15
C LEU A 564 0.02 -17.78 -16.87
N GLY A 565 0.62 -16.71 -17.40
CA GLY A 565 -0.10 -15.70 -18.19
C GLY A 565 -0.78 -16.31 -19.43
N ASP A 566 -0.10 -17.20 -20.13
CA ASP A 566 -0.65 -17.92 -21.28
C ASP A 566 -1.82 -18.82 -20.86
N ALA A 567 -1.74 -19.50 -19.72
CA ALA A 567 -2.82 -20.33 -19.17
C ALA A 567 -4.06 -19.49 -18.83
N VAL A 568 -3.87 -18.37 -18.11
CA VAL A 568 -4.97 -17.44 -17.78
C VAL A 568 -5.61 -16.85 -19.03
N ASN A 569 -4.80 -16.39 -19.99
CA ASN A 569 -5.30 -15.82 -21.24
C ASN A 569 -6.10 -16.83 -22.07
N ARG A 570 -5.70 -18.11 -22.07
CA ARG A 570 -6.47 -19.19 -22.71
C ARG A 570 -7.85 -19.33 -22.07
N VAL A 571 -7.93 -19.36 -20.75
CA VAL A 571 -9.21 -19.45 -20.02
C VAL A 571 -10.07 -18.23 -20.32
N LEU A 572 -9.51 -17.02 -20.30
CA LEU A 572 -10.24 -15.78 -20.63
C LEU A 572 -10.81 -15.81 -22.04
N PHE A 573 -10.04 -16.29 -23.02
CA PHE A 573 -10.50 -16.43 -24.40
C PHE A 573 -11.66 -17.42 -24.52
N GLU A 574 -11.60 -18.57 -23.83
CA GLU A 574 -12.66 -19.57 -23.82
C GLU A 574 -13.94 -19.04 -23.17
N ILE A 575 -13.84 -18.29 -22.05
CA ILE A 575 -14.97 -17.62 -21.41
C ILE A 575 -15.62 -16.58 -22.35
N GLU A 576 -14.81 -15.78 -23.04
CA GLU A 576 -15.31 -14.79 -24.00
C GLU A 576 -16.07 -15.45 -25.17
N ALA A 577 -15.50 -16.52 -25.72
CA ALA A 577 -16.13 -17.28 -26.83
C ALA A 577 -17.48 -17.91 -26.40
N GLN A 578 -17.53 -18.45 -25.17
CA GLN A 578 -18.78 -19.00 -24.62
C GLN A 578 -19.85 -17.93 -24.44
N ARG A 579 -19.50 -16.77 -23.84
CA ARG A 579 -20.42 -15.64 -23.65
C ARG A 579 -20.95 -15.09 -24.97
N ALA A 580 -20.12 -15.05 -26.02
CA ALA A 580 -20.53 -14.65 -27.37
C ALA A 580 -21.56 -15.63 -27.98
N ALA A 581 -21.32 -16.94 -27.87
CA ALA A 581 -22.24 -17.95 -28.34
C ALA A 581 -23.60 -17.94 -27.60
N GLU A 582 -23.59 -17.70 -26.32
CA GLU A 582 -24.82 -17.56 -25.51
C GLU A 582 -25.66 -16.34 -25.93
N LYS A 583 -25.03 -15.19 -26.22
CA LYS A 583 -25.71 -14.01 -26.75
C LYS A 583 -26.37 -14.25 -28.11
N GLU A 584 -25.63 -14.84 -29.07
CA GLU A 584 -26.19 -15.18 -30.38
C GLU A 584 -27.38 -16.15 -30.28
N THR A 585 -27.32 -17.08 -29.31
CA THR A 585 -28.40 -18.05 -29.08
C THR A 585 -29.66 -17.37 -28.51
N THR A 586 -29.48 -16.32 -27.69
CA THR A 586 -30.58 -15.56 -27.06
C THR A 586 -31.22 -14.63 -28.10
N GLU A 587 -30.42 -13.90 -28.89
CA GLU A 587 -30.90 -12.98 -29.94
C GLU A 587 -31.63 -13.74 -31.06
N ASN A 588 -31.25 -15.00 -31.35
CA ASN A 588 -31.95 -15.84 -32.33
C ASN A 588 -33.28 -16.44 -31.80
N LYS A 589 -33.60 -16.28 -30.51
CA LYS A 589 -34.83 -16.78 -29.88
C LYS A 589 -35.88 -15.68 -29.65
N GLU A 590 -35.50 -14.40 -29.74
CA GLU A 590 -36.37 -13.22 -29.73
C GLU A 590 -36.78 -12.86 -31.18
#